data_a6391c380835a98ffa71401b75db8185
#
_entry.id   a6391c380835a98ffa71401b75db8185
#
_cell.length_a   1.000
_cell.length_b   1.000
_cell.length_c   1.000
_cell.angle_alpha   90.00
_cell.angle_beta   90.00
_cell.angle_gamma   90.00
#
_symmetry.space_group_name_H-M   'P 1'
#
loop_
_entity.id
_entity.type
_entity.pdbx_description
1 polymer ?
#
loop_
_entity_poly.entity_id
_entity_poly.type
_entity_poly.pdbx_seq_one_letter_code
_entity_poly.pdbx_strand_id
1 'polypeptide(L)'
;MTRPEHYRFYSAVFPILLREGANGQEVLLHLRQNTGYMDGCWDFAGSGHVDENETARQAVARECQEELGITVEPADAEFIHLCHRVAGGDGRTYYDLCFQIRRYRGEPAVMEPEKNAGLHWFPTDALPENISSAVEAMLLHCLRGEAYSEVIHDVPVTP
;
A
#
# COMPACT_ATOMS: atom_id res chain seq x y z
N MET A 1 15.82 -18.22 -33.51
CA MET A 1 14.49 -17.77 -33.08
C MET A 1 14.65 -16.91 -31.86
N THR A 2 14.34 -15.63 -31.95
CA THR A 2 14.21 -14.77 -30.76
C THR A 2 12.96 -15.20 -30.03
N ARG A 3 13.09 -15.50 -28.71
CA ARG A 3 11.94 -15.75 -27.83
C ARG A 3 11.00 -14.56 -27.91
N PRO A 4 9.66 -14.73 -28.04
CA PRO A 4 8.75 -13.60 -27.99
C PRO A 4 8.93 -12.88 -26.67
N GLU A 5 9.00 -11.57 -26.73
CA GLU A 5 9.13 -10.74 -25.53
C GLU A 5 7.80 -10.82 -24.78
N HIS A 6 7.86 -11.35 -23.54
CA HIS A 6 6.67 -11.41 -22.67
C HIS A 6 6.37 -10.01 -22.13
N TYR A 7 5.10 -9.69 -22.03
CA TYR A 7 4.66 -8.48 -21.37
C TYR A 7 5.17 -8.45 -19.92
N ARG A 8 5.71 -7.32 -19.50
CA ARG A 8 6.25 -7.11 -18.17
C ARG A 8 5.51 -5.97 -17.50
N PHE A 9 5.22 -6.13 -16.23
CA PHE A 9 4.63 -5.10 -15.41
C PHE A 9 5.27 -5.05 -14.03
N TYR A 10 4.92 -4.04 -13.29
CA TYR A 10 5.56 -3.72 -12.02
C TYR A 10 4.99 -4.55 -10.87
N SER A 11 5.79 -4.70 -9.83
CA SER A 11 5.33 -5.17 -8.52
C SER A 11 5.52 -4.05 -7.50
N ALA A 12 4.50 -3.81 -6.70
CA ALA A 12 4.56 -2.88 -5.58
C ALA A 12 4.10 -3.57 -4.30
N VAL A 13 4.61 -3.10 -3.17
CA VAL A 13 4.19 -3.55 -1.85
C VAL A 13 3.40 -2.47 -1.15
N PHE A 14 2.35 -2.88 -0.45
CA PHE A 14 1.49 -2.03 0.34
C PHE A 14 1.48 -2.55 1.78
N PRO A 15 2.34 -2.00 2.65
CA PRO A 15 2.25 -2.27 4.08
C PRO A 15 0.96 -1.66 4.64
N ILE A 16 0.15 -2.48 5.26
CA ILE A 16 -1.08 -2.05 5.92
C ILE A 16 -0.82 -2.15 7.42
N LEU A 17 -0.45 -1.01 8.01
CA LEU A 17 -0.21 -0.93 9.44
C LEU A 17 -1.56 -0.87 10.16
N LEU A 18 -1.81 -1.85 11.00
CA LEU A 18 -3.03 -1.98 11.78
C LEU A 18 -2.70 -1.99 13.28
N ARG A 19 -3.53 -1.34 14.06
CA ARG A 19 -3.47 -1.38 15.53
C ARG A 19 -4.86 -1.43 16.14
N GLU A 20 -4.94 -1.85 17.40
CA GLU A 20 -6.16 -1.66 18.20
C GLU A 20 -6.14 -0.26 18.81
N GLY A 21 -7.10 0.57 18.40
CA GLY A 21 -7.34 1.89 18.97
C GLY A 21 -8.37 1.83 20.11
N ALA A 22 -8.70 2.99 20.67
CA ALA A 22 -9.67 3.10 21.76
C ALA A 22 -11.08 2.64 21.38
N ASN A 23 -11.46 2.77 20.10
CA ASN A 23 -12.81 2.50 19.60
C ASN A 23 -12.83 1.42 18.50
N GLY A 24 -11.80 0.57 18.45
CA GLY A 24 -11.69 -0.49 17.45
C GLY A 24 -10.40 -0.43 16.64
N GLN A 25 -10.35 -1.19 15.56
CA GLN A 25 -9.17 -1.29 14.72
C GLN A 25 -8.93 0.00 13.92
N GLU A 26 -7.67 0.42 13.88
CA GLU A 26 -7.23 1.58 13.11
C GLU A 26 -6.16 1.20 12.07
N VAL A 27 -6.14 1.92 10.96
CA VAL A 27 -5.15 1.83 9.88
C VAL A 27 -4.37 3.14 9.78
N LEU A 28 -3.05 3.04 9.55
CA LEU A 28 -2.21 4.21 9.29
C LEU A 28 -2.25 4.56 7.81
N LEU A 29 -2.64 5.81 7.52
CA LEU A 29 -2.60 6.37 6.17
C LEU A 29 -1.72 7.62 6.13
N HIS A 30 -1.21 7.93 4.93
CA HIS A 30 -0.49 9.16 4.66
C HIS A 30 -1.25 10.03 3.65
N LEU A 31 -1.09 11.34 3.75
CA LEU A 31 -1.66 12.29 2.80
C LEU A 31 -0.64 12.58 1.71
N ARG A 32 -0.95 12.16 0.48
CA ARG A 32 -0.05 12.34 -0.67
C ARG A 32 0.07 13.81 -1.06
N GLN A 33 1.30 14.23 -1.43
CA GLN A 33 1.54 15.55 -2.03
C GLN A 33 2.76 15.53 -2.96
N ASN A 34 2.73 16.36 -3.98
CA ASN A 34 3.84 16.57 -4.93
C ASN A 34 4.37 15.30 -5.60
N THR A 35 3.54 14.27 -5.74
CA THR A 35 3.91 13.01 -6.40
C THR A 35 3.47 12.95 -7.86
N GLY A 36 2.54 13.83 -8.26
CA GLY A 36 1.93 13.84 -9.58
C GLY A 36 0.85 12.77 -9.77
N TYR A 37 0.54 11.99 -8.74
CA TYR A 37 -0.50 10.95 -8.76
C TYR A 37 -1.28 10.95 -7.45
N MET A 38 -2.60 11.12 -7.54
CA MET A 38 -3.53 11.12 -6.38
C MET A 38 -3.10 12.05 -5.24
N ASP A 39 -2.49 13.19 -5.56
CA ASP A 39 -2.11 14.20 -4.57
C ASP A 39 -3.35 14.78 -3.89
N GLY A 40 -3.26 14.98 -2.58
CA GLY A 40 -4.40 15.38 -1.74
C GLY A 40 -5.30 14.22 -1.30
N CYS A 41 -5.00 12.98 -1.71
CA CYS A 41 -5.70 11.78 -1.25
C CYS A 41 -4.91 11.04 -0.18
N TRP A 42 -5.64 10.38 0.73
CA TRP A 42 -5.07 9.43 1.66
C TRP A 42 -4.78 8.10 0.97
N ASP A 43 -3.63 7.52 1.30
CA ASP A 43 -3.10 6.27 0.74
C ASP A 43 -2.41 5.47 1.84
N PHE A 44 -2.09 4.20 1.57
CA PHE A 44 -1.32 3.38 2.49
C PHE A 44 0.07 3.98 2.71
N ALA A 45 0.48 4.01 3.96
CA ALA A 45 1.79 4.54 4.35
C ALA A 45 2.89 3.49 4.14
N GLY A 46 4.03 3.89 3.58
CA GLY A 46 5.19 3.03 3.37
C GLY A 46 5.11 2.13 2.14
N SER A 47 4.32 2.49 1.14
CA SER A 47 4.20 1.73 -0.12
C SER A 47 5.30 2.07 -1.12
N GLY A 48 5.73 1.10 -1.90
CA GLY A 48 6.73 1.30 -2.93
C GLY A 48 6.96 0.08 -3.83
N HIS A 49 7.85 0.24 -4.80
CA HIS A 49 8.19 -0.83 -5.73
C HIS A 49 9.07 -1.90 -5.08
N VAL A 50 8.96 -3.11 -5.60
CA VAL A 50 9.94 -4.16 -5.33
C VAL A 50 11.14 -3.95 -6.26
N ASP A 51 12.33 -3.78 -5.69
CA ASP A 51 13.56 -3.56 -6.44
C ASP A 51 14.17 -4.85 -6.98
N GLU A 52 15.14 -4.72 -7.88
CA GLU A 52 15.89 -5.85 -8.42
C GLU A 52 16.62 -6.60 -7.28
N ASN A 53 16.55 -7.92 -7.31
CA ASN A 53 17.15 -8.81 -6.30
C ASN A 53 16.58 -8.67 -4.87
N GLU A 54 15.41 -8.11 -4.73
CA GLU A 54 14.70 -7.91 -3.48
C GLU A 54 13.44 -8.79 -3.43
N THR A 55 13.16 -9.40 -2.29
CA THR A 55 11.85 -10.04 -2.08
C THR A 55 10.80 -9.01 -1.66
N ALA A 56 9.52 -9.33 -1.86
CA ALA A 56 8.43 -8.43 -1.46
C ALA A 56 8.48 -8.07 0.04
N ARG A 57 8.83 -9.02 0.92
CA ARG A 57 8.97 -8.73 2.36
C ARG A 57 10.18 -7.84 2.69
N GLN A 58 11.26 -7.98 1.93
CA GLN A 58 12.41 -7.05 2.06
C GLN A 58 12.04 -5.65 1.60
N ALA A 59 11.27 -5.54 0.51
CA ALA A 59 10.73 -4.26 0.04
C ALA A 59 9.85 -3.60 1.12
N VAL A 60 8.96 -4.35 1.77
CA VAL A 60 8.16 -3.85 2.91
C VAL A 60 9.05 -3.28 4.00
N ALA A 61 10.07 -4.02 4.41
CA ALA A 61 10.99 -3.57 5.48
C ALA A 61 11.74 -2.30 5.08
N ARG A 62 12.24 -2.22 3.86
CA ARG A 62 12.95 -1.05 3.31
C ARG A 62 12.04 0.16 3.22
N GLU A 63 10.88 0.04 2.60
CA GLU A 63 9.92 1.14 2.41
C GLU A 63 9.41 1.69 3.75
N CYS A 64 9.09 0.82 4.71
CA CYS A 64 8.71 1.25 6.06
C CYS A 64 9.83 2.04 6.76
N GLN A 65 11.09 1.65 6.56
CA GLN A 65 12.23 2.38 7.12
C GLN A 65 12.42 3.73 6.42
N GLU A 66 12.36 3.76 5.08
CA GLU A 66 12.59 4.97 4.29
C GLU A 66 11.48 6.01 4.48
N GLU A 67 10.23 5.60 4.44
CA GLU A 67 9.08 6.52 4.45
C GLU A 67 8.53 6.82 5.84
N LEU A 68 8.66 5.87 6.79
CA LEU A 68 8.06 5.95 8.13
C LEU A 68 9.06 5.94 9.29
N GLY A 69 10.33 5.63 9.02
CA GLY A 69 11.37 5.56 10.05
C GLY A 69 11.19 4.41 11.05
N ILE A 70 10.38 3.42 10.72
CA ILE A 70 10.15 2.24 11.56
C ILE A 70 10.90 1.03 11.05
N THR A 71 11.21 0.10 11.94
CA THR A 71 11.83 -1.18 11.60
C THR A 71 10.80 -2.30 11.63
N VAL A 72 10.54 -2.87 10.45
CA VAL A 72 9.71 -4.07 10.27
C VAL A 72 10.63 -5.24 9.95
N GLU A 73 10.57 -6.32 10.72
CA GLU A 73 11.26 -7.56 10.35
C GLU A 73 10.51 -8.21 9.18
N PRO A 74 11.21 -8.65 8.11
CA PRO A 74 10.52 -9.27 6.96
C PRO A 74 9.58 -10.43 7.33
N ALA A 75 9.92 -11.19 8.39
CA ALA A 75 9.08 -12.27 8.88
C ALA A 75 7.76 -11.80 9.53
N ASP A 76 7.68 -10.54 9.97
CA ASP A 76 6.48 -9.94 10.56
C ASP A 76 5.54 -9.33 9.51
N ALA A 77 5.95 -9.29 8.24
CA ALA A 77 5.11 -8.88 7.13
C ALA A 77 4.24 -10.08 6.68
N GLU A 78 2.96 -10.07 7.05
CA GLU A 78 2.00 -11.11 6.70
C GLU A 78 1.33 -10.77 5.37
N PHE A 79 1.54 -11.58 4.34
CA PHE A 79 0.83 -11.41 3.06
C PHE A 79 -0.65 -11.72 3.23
N ILE A 80 -1.53 -10.79 2.83
CA ILE A 80 -2.98 -10.94 3.00
C ILE A 80 -3.79 -10.76 1.72
N HIS A 81 -3.26 -10.07 0.69
CA HIS A 81 -4.05 -9.73 -0.49
C HIS A 81 -3.16 -9.38 -1.68
N LEU A 82 -3.62 -9.72 -2.89
CA LEU A 82 -3.05 -9.27 -4.15
C LEU A 82 -4.11 -8.50 -4.93
N CYS A 83 -3.80 -7.26 -5.30
CA CYS A 83 -4.61 -6.49 -6.23
C CYS A 83 -3.91 -6.43 -7.59
N HIS A 84 -4.59 -6.88 -8.66
CA HIS A 84 -4.13 -6.68 -10.02
C HIS A 84 -4.67 -5.34 -10.53
N ARG A 85 -3.80 -4.35 -10.61
CA ARG A 85 -4.15 -2.99 -11.03
C ARG A 85 -3.69 -2.78 -12.47
N VAL A 86 -4.64 -2.62 -13.39
CA VAL A 86 -4.40 -2.50 -14.83
C VAL A 86 -4.58 -1.06 -15.27
N ALA A 87 -3.57 -0.52 -15.98
CA ALA A 87 -3.61 0.79 -16.61
C ALA A 87 -4.12 1.90 -15.68
N GLY A 88 -3.49 2.06 -14.52
CA GLY A 88 -3.76 3.15 -13.57
C GLY A 88 -3.50 4.54 -14.17
N GLY A 89 -3.62 5.58 -13.35
CA GLY A 89 -3.45 6.97 -13.80
C GLY A 89 -2.07 7.29 -14.40
N ASP A 90 -1.04 6.49 -14.06
CA ASP A 90 0.28 6.52 -14.66
C ASP A 90 0.41 5.64 -15.94
N GLY A 91 -0.67 4.99 -16.36
CA GLY A 91 -0.72 4.07 -17.50
C GLY A 91 -0.05 2.71 -17.28
N ARG A 92 0.43 2.44 -16.07
CA ARG A 92 1.17 1.22 -15.74
C ARG A 92 0.26 0.13 -15.20
N THR A 93 0.72 -1.11 -15.35
CA THR A 93 0.07 -2.29 -14.75
C THR A 93 0.93 -2.82 -13.62
N TYR A 94 0.27 -3.22 -12.53
CA TYR A 94 0.90 -3.68 -11.30
C TYR A 94 0.29 -4.97 -10.76
N TYR A 95 1.12 -5.76 -10.10
CA TYR A 95 0.70 -6.58 -8.99
C TYR A 95 1.01 -5.85 -7.68
N ASP A 96 -0.03 -5.41 -7.00
CA ASP A 96 0.05 -4.74 -5.70
C ASP A 96 -0.11 -5.80 -4.60
N LEU A 97 0.97 -6.02 -3.85
CA LEU A 97 1.04 -7.05 -2.80
C LEU A 97 0.80 -6.39 -1.44
N CYS A 98 -0.29 -6.72 -0.79
CA CYS A 98 -0.66 -6.17 0.50
C CYS A 98 -0.14 -7.05 1.64
N PHE A 99 0.54 -6.42 2.58
CA PHE A 99 1.08 -7.06 3.77
C PHE A 99 0.52 -6.39 5.03
N GLN A 100 -0.10 -7.17 5.89
CA GLN A 100 -0.52 -6.71 7.20
C GLN A 100 0.69 -6.60 8.13
N ILE A 101 0.82 -5.45 8.79
CA ILE A 101 1.90 -5.15 9.74
C ILE A 101 1.26 -4.81 11.09
N ARG A 102 1.50 -5.65 12.09
CA ARG A 102 1.04 -5.44 13.48
C ARG A 102 2.19 -5.27 14.46
N ARG A 103 3.41 -5.65 14.05
CA ARG A 103 4.62 -5.57 14.89
C ARG A 103 5.72 -4.83 14.16
N TYR A 104 6.28 -3.85 14.80
CA TYR A 104 7.42 -3.06 14.34
C TYR A 104 8.07 -2.35 15.52
N ARG A 105 9.27 -1.81 15.32
CA ARG A 105 9.97 -0.97 16.30
C ARG A 105 10.00 0.47 15.83
N GLY A 106 9.90 1.40 16.77
CA GLY A 106 9.88 2.84 16.51
C GLY A 106 8.46 3.39 16.42
N GLU A 107 8.36 4.70 16.27
CA GLU A 107 7.09 5.42 16.05
C GLU A 107 7.04 5.90 14.60
N PRO A 108 5.98 5.60 13.85
CA PRO A 108 5.82 6.10 12.49
C PRO A 108 5.89 7.63 12.43
N ALA A 109 6.75 8.15 11.58
CA ALA A 109 6.93 9.58 11.35
C ALA A 109 7.04 9.87 9.86
N VAL A 110 6.74 11.10 9.45
CA VAL A 110 6.93 11.55 8.07
C VAL A 110 8.43 11.72 7.83
N MET A 111 9.02 10.84 7.01
CA MET A 111 10.44 10.88 6.66
C MET A 111 10.70 11.60 5.33
N GLU A 112 9.70 11.66 4.46
CA GLU A 112 9.75 12.33 3.16
C GLU A 112 8.68 13.45 3.11
N PRO A 113 8.87 14.59 3.81
CA PRO A 113 7.85 15.63 3.93
C PRO A 113 7.50 16.29 2.59
N GLU A 114 8.37 16.20 1.60
CA GLU A 114 8.09 16.68 0.24
C GLU A 114 6.99 15.89 -0.48
N LYS A 115 6.78 14.61 -0.12
CA LYS A 115 5.78 13.72 -0.74
C LYS A 115 4.63 13.35 0.19
N ASN A 116 4.79 13.60 1.48
CA ASN A 116 3.87 13.18 2.53
C ASN A 116 3.50 14.38 3.41
N ALA A 117 2.27 14.87 3.27
CA ALA A 117 1.76 16.02 4.03
C ALA A 117 1.35 15.66 5.47
N GLY A 118 1.29 14.39 5.82
CA GLY A 118 0.95 13.96 7.17
C GLY A 118 0.60 12.47 7.27
N LEU A 119 0.69 11.96 8.49
CA LEU A 119 0.29 10.61 8.87
C LEU A 119 -0.88 10.69 9.83
N HIS A 120 -1.85 9.80 9.70
CA HIS A 120 -2.95 9.70 10.65
C HIS A 120 -3.46 8.26 10.77
N TRP A 121 -3.83 7.88 11.99
CA TRP A 121 -4.53 6.63 12.28
C TRP A 121 -6.03 6.85 12.14
N PHE A 122 -6.65 6.16 11.19
CA PHE A 122 -8.10 6.22 10.96
C PHE A 122 -8.76 4.93 11.43
N PRO A 123 -9.93 5.02 12.09
CA PRO A 123 -10.76 3.84 12.31
C PRO A 123 -11.08 3.15 10.98
N THR A 124 -10.98 1.83 10.91
CA THR A 124 -11.24 1.08 9.68
C THR A 124 -12.71 1.12 9.24
N ASP A 125 -13.61 1.51 10.13
CA ASP A 125 -15.04 1.72 9.88
C ASP A 125 -15.43 3.20 9.66
N ALA A 126 -14.44 4.11 9.71
CA ALA A 126 -14.64 5.55 9.51
C ALA A 126 -13.45 6.17 8.74
N LEU A 127 -13.27 5.72 7.50
CA LEU A 127 -12.19 6.17 6.62
C LEU A 127 -12.43 7.62 6.15
N PRO A 128 -11.35 8.37 5.81
CA PRO A 128 -11.48 9.75 5.36
C PRO A 128 -12.17 9.84 3.98
N GLU A 129 -12.95 10.91 3.75
CA GLU A 129 -13.68 11.12 2.48
C GLU A 129 -12.75 11.24 1.27
N ASN A 130 -11.55 11.76 1.45
CA ASN A 130 -10.56 11.92 0.38
C ASN A 130 -9.57 10.75 0.27
N ILE A 131 -9.95 9.56 0.70
CA ILE A 131 -9.25 8.32 0.34
C ILE A 131 -9.57 7.97 -1.14
N SER A 132 -8.58 7.46 -1.89
CA SER A 132 -8.88 7.02 -3.25
C SER A 132 -9.75 5.77 -3.25
N SER A 133 -10.67 5.67 -4.22
CA SER A 133 -11.59 4.51 -4.32
C SER A 133 -10.85 3.18 -4.46
N ALA A 134 -9.70 3.18 -5.14
CA ALA A 134 -8.88 1.98 -5.29
C ALA A 134 -8.24 1.53 -3.96
N VAL A 135 -7.72 2.49 -3.18
CA VAL A 135 -7.13 2.22 -1.86
C VAL A 135 -8.20 1.76 -0.87
N GLU A 136 -9.34 2.43 -0.85
CA GLU A 136 -10.49 2.05 -0.01
C GLU A 136 -10.93 0.62 -0.32
N ALA A 137 -11.18 0.30 -1.60
CA ALA A 137 -11.59 -1.03 -2.02
C ALA A 137 -10.55 -2.10 -1.64
N MET A 138 -9.28 -1.84 -1.87
CA MET A 138 -8.18 -2.75 -1.52
C MET A 138 -8.14 -3.00 -0.01
N LEU A 139 -8.26 -1.96 0.82
CA LEU A 139 -8.33 -2.09 2.27
C LEU A 139 -9.52 -2.94 2.71
N LEU A 140 -10.71 -2.69 2.15
CA LEU A 140 -11.91 -3.46 2.48
C LEU A 140 -11.77 -4.94 2.11
N HIS A 141 -11.18 -5.28 0.97
CA HIS A 141 -10.86 -6.66 0.60
C HIS A 141 -9.89 -7.31 1.62
N CYS A 142 -8.84 -6.58 2.01
CA CYS A 142 -7.89 -7.03 3.03
C CYS A 142 -8.58 -7.34 4.37
N LEU A 143 -9.43 -6.41 4.84
CA LEU A 143 -10.14 -6.56 6.13
C LEU A 143 -11.16 -7.70 6.12
N ARG A 144 -11.69 -8.06 4.95
CA ARG A 144 -12.60 -9.20 4.77
C ARG A 144 -11.89 -10.56 4.59
N GLY A 145 -10.55 -10.54 4.54
CA GLY A 145 -9.77 -11.76 4.29
C GLY A 145 -9.87 -12.30 2.87
N GLU A 146 -10.23 -11.45 1.92
CA GLU A 146 -10.30 -11.79 0.49
C GLU A 146 -8.89 -11.74 -0.12
N ALA A 147 -8.48 -12.79 -0.81
CA ALA A 147 -7.09 -12.95 -1.27
C ALA A 147 -6.74 -12.14 -2.53
N TYR A 148 -7.75 -11.74 -3.31
CA TYR A 148 -7.54 -11.16 -4.64
C TYR A 148 -8.61 -10.12 -5.00
N SER A 149 -8.18 -9.04 -5.67
CA SER A 149 -9.06 -8.06 -6.30
C SER A 149 -8.45 -7.51 -7.59
N GLU A 150 -9.25 -6.76 -8.33
CA GLU A 150 -8.84 -6.12 -9.57
C GLU A 150 -9.24 -4.66 -9.58
N VAL A 151 -8.39 -3.83 -10.19
CA VAL A 151 -8.66 -2.41 -10.46
C VAL A 151 -8.27 -2.13 -11.90
N ILE A 152 -9.16 -1.53 -12.69
CA ILE A 152 -8.92 -1.13 -14.07
C ILE A 152 -9.16 0.37 -14.18
N HIS A 153 -8.17 1.11 -14.71
CA HIS A 153 -8.25 2.57 -14.84
C HIS A 153 -8.67 3.27 -13.52
N ASP A 154 -8.06 2.83 -12.40
CA ASP A 154 -8.34 3.30 -11.03
C ASP A 154 -9.79 3.06 -10.54
N VAL A 155 -10.55 2.22 -11.26
CA VAL A 155 -11.91 1.81 -10.87
C VAL A 155 -11.88 0.36 -10.39
N PRO A 156 -12.33 0.08 -9.14
CA PRO A 156 -12.46 -1.28 -8.64
C PRO A 156 -13.41 -2.11 -9.50
N VAL A 157 -12.99 -3.34 -9.84
CA VAL A 157 -13.84 -4.30 -10.55
C VAL A 157 -14.71 -5.03 -9.54
N THR A 158 -16.01 -4.96 -9.74
CA THR A 158 -16.98 -5.74 -8.95
C THR A 158 -17.04 -7.15 -9.51
N PRO A 159 -16.97 -8.19 -8.67
CA PRO A 159 -17.10 -9.58 -9.10
C PRO A 159 -18.44 -9.88 -9.74
#